data_47e07f02980641569ead41b68d41c954
#
_entry.id   47e07f02980641569ead41b68d41c954
#
_cell.length_a   1.000
_cell.length_b   1.000
_cell.length_c   1.000
_cell.angle_alpha   90.00
_cell.angle_beta   90.00
_cell.angle_gamma   90.00
#
_symmetry.space_group_name_H-M   'P 1'
#
loop_
_entity.id
_entity.type
_entity.pdbx_description
1 polymer ?
#
loop_
_entity_poly.entity_id
_entity_poly.type
_entity_poly.pdbx_seq_one_letter_code
_entity_poly.pdbx_strand_id
1 'polypeptide(L)'
;MPHVYLPGYHVGGQLRLTLPEIERYVQGRGPIGNYLHHLFTHNPLWPVLGSDGSQPHSWVIWDVINIAWMINPQWVPSELVRTPRLDANRRWQPDAARHLMREAYGVQRDAIFNDLFGKLDLVV
;
A
#
# COMPACT_ATOMS: atom_id res chain seq x y z
N MET A 1 -1.21 -4.00 24.71
CA MET A 1 -1.43 -3.00 23.66
C MET A 1 -1.99 -3.71 22.42
N PRO A 2 -3.10 -3.25 21.83
CA PRO A 2 -3.63 -3.88 20.63
C PRO A 2 -2.68 -3.63 19.44
N HIS A 3 -2.47 -4.68 18.65
CA HIS A 3 -1.64 -4.62 17.45
C HIS A 3 -2.49 -4.88 16.21
N VAL A 4 -2.25 -4.10 15.17
CA VAL A 4 -2.74 -4.35 13.81
C VAL A 4 -1.53 -4.50 12.92
N TYR A 5 -1.41 -5.66 12.29
CA TYR A 5 -0.35 -5.96 11.34
C TYR A 5 -0.89 -5.86 9.92
N LEU A 6 -0.32 -4.96 9.15
CA LEU A 6 -0.65 -4.71 7.75
C LEU A 6 0.55 -5.13 6.88
N PRO A 7 0.59 -6.41 6.41
CA PRO A 7 1.73 -6.92 5.66
C PRO A 7 1.97 -6.13 4.38
N GLY A 8 3.06 -5.38 4.30
CA GLY A 8 3.39 -4.55 3.14
C GLY A 8 3.58 -5.40 1.89
N TYR A 9 4.39 -6.45 1.95
CA TYR A 9 4.75 -7.26 0.79
C TYR A 9 3.58 -8.07 0.22
N HIS A 10 2.82 -8.76 1.06
CA HIS A 10 1.75 -9.67 0.61
C HIS A 10 0.43 -8.95 0.38
N VAL A 11 0.11 -7.98 1.21
CA VAL A 11 -1.19 -7.29 1.21
C VAL A 11 -1.06 -5.91 0.59
N GLY A 12 -0.19 -5.05 1.10
CA GLY A 12 0.09 -3.74 0.51
C GLY A 12 0.61 -3.83 -0.92
N GLY A 13 1.32 -4.92 -1.27
CA GLY A 13 1.79 -5.21 -2.62
C GLY A 13 0.69 -5.32 -3.68
N GLN A 14 -0.55 -5.52 -3.27
CA GLN A 14 -1.71 -5.52 -4.16
C GLN A 14 -2.15 -4.10 -4.57
N LEU A 15 -1.67 -3.06 -3.89
CA LEU A 15 -1.95 -1.66 -4.22
C LEU A 15 -1.03 -1.15 -5.34
N ARG A 16 -1.09 -1.82 -6.48
CA ARG A 16 -0.34 -1.45 -7.68
C ARG A 16 -1.10 -0.39 -8.46
N LEU A 17 -0.43 0.73 -8.70
CA LEU A 17 -0.91 1.85 -9.51
C LEU A 17 -0.20 1.81 -10.87
N THR A 18 -0.97 1.91 -11.94
CA THR A 18 -0.42 1.90 -13.31
C THR A 18 -0.18 3.31 -13.83
N LEU A 19 0.73 3.44 -14.82
CA LEU A 19 0.99 4.73 -15.46
C LEU A 19 -0.28 5.35 -16.08
N PRO A 20 -1.13 4.61 -16.81
CA PRO A 20 -2.38 5.17 -17.31
C PRO A 20 -3.34 5.65 -16.21
N GLU A 21 -3.38 4.97 -15.06
CA GLU A 21 -4.21 5.40 -13.92
C GLU A 21 -3.69 6.72 -13.33
N ILE A 22 -2.36 6.84 -13.15
CA ILE A 22 -1.79 8.06 -12.58
C ILE A 22 -1.92 9.24 -13.54
N GLU A 23 -1.78 9.02 -14.86
CA GLU A 23 -2.02 10.05 -15.88
C GLU A 23 -3.48 10.51 -15.90
N ARG A 24 -4.42 9.59 -15.78
CA ARG A 24 -5.84 9.90 -15.84
C ARG A 24 -6.41 10.51 -14.57
N TYR A 25 -6.01 10.00 -13.40
CA TYR A 25 -6.70 10.29 -12.13
C TYR A 25 -5.86 11.14 -11.16
N VAL A 26 -4.58 11.31 -11.40
CA VAL A 26 -3.67 12.03 -10.50
C VAL A 26 -3.05 13.24 -11.19
N GLN A 27 -2.55 13.09 -12.40
CA GLN A 27 -2.00 14.20 -13.17
C GLN A 27 -3.05 15.28 -13.40
N GLY A 28 -2.67 16.54 -13.23
CA GLY A 28 -3.59 17.68 -13.41
C GLY A 28 -4.55 17.92 -12.23
N ARG A 29 -4.45 17.13 -11.15
CA ARG A 29 -5.24 17.32 -9.93
C ARG A 29 -4.52 18.28 -8.97
N GLY A 30 -4.40 19.53 -9.37
CA GLY A 30 -3.73 20.57 -8.60
C GLY A 30 -2.21 20.33 -8.42
N PRO A 31 -1.56 21.14 -7.56
CA PRO A 31 -0.11 21.03 -7.34
C PRO A 31 0.32 19.67 -6.80
N ILE A 32 -0.48 19.07 -5.92
CA ILE A 32 -0.15 17.75 -5.32
C ILE A 32 -0.24 16.63 -6.35
N GLY A 33 -1.28 16.61 -7.17
CA GLY A 33 -1.42 15.61 -8.23
C GLY A 33 -0.28 15.67 -9.24
N ASN A 34 0.10 16.87 -9.66
CA ASN A 34 1.24 17.08 -10.56
C ASN A 34 2.56 16.64 -9.92
N TYR A 35 2.75 16.91 -8.63
CA TYR A 35 3.93 16.48 -7.90
C TYR A 35 4.00 14.95 -7.78
N LEU A 36 2.91 14.29 -7.44
CA LEU A 36 2.84 12.82 -7.35
C LEU A 36 3.10 12.16 -8.71
N HIS A 37 2.52 12.70 -9.79
CA HIS A 37 2.79 12.24 -11.14
C HIS A 37 4.29 12.40 -11.49
N HIS A 38 4.88 13.56 -11.16
CA HIS A 38 6.31 13.78 -11.37
C HIS A 38 7.16 12.78 -10.60
N LEU A 39 6.88 12.55 -9.32
CA LEU A 39 7.60 11.55 -8.52
C LEU A 39 7.48 10.15 -9.11
N PHE A 40 6.31 9.79 -9.59
CA PHE A 40 6.09 8.48 -10.21
C PHE A 40 6.91 8.31 -11.48
N THR A 41 6.93 9.32 -12.35
CA THR A 41 7.58 9.24 -13.68
C THR A 41 9.10 9.51 -13.64
N HIS A 42 9.60 10.19 -12.60
CA HIS A 42 11.01 10.59 -12.44
C HIS A 42 11.68 9.98 -11.21
N ASN A 43 11.22 8.84 -10.74
CA ASN A 43 11.81 8.20 -9.58
C ASN A 43 13.24 7.71 -9.89
N PRO A 44 14.27 8.15 -9.15
CA PRO A 44 15.65 7.76 -9.37
C PRO A 44 15.92 6.26 -9.16
N LEU A 45 14.99 5.53 -8.58
CA LEU A 45 15.11 4.09 -8.38
C LEU A 45 14.80 3.27 -9.63
N TRP A 46 14.16 3.84 -10.66
CA TRP A 46 13.82 3.08 -11.86
C TRP A 46 15.02 2.41 -12.53
N PRO A 47 16.15 3.08 -12.74
CA PRO A 47 17.33 2.44 -13.31
C PRO A 47 17.92 1.32 -12.43
N VAL A 48 17.81 1.47 -11.11
CA VAL A 48 18.35 0.50 -10.13
C VAL A 48 17.49 -0.77 -10.06
N LEU A 49 16.19 -0.65 -10.33
CA LEU A 49 15.23 -1.75 -10.24
C LEU A 49 15.10 -2.55 -11.53
N GLY A 50 16.07 -2.41 -12.45
CA GLY A 50 16.17 -3.24 -13.65
C GLY A 50 15.26 -2.82 -14.79
N SER A 51 14.73 -1.60 -14.77
CA SER A 51 14.15 -1.01 -15.98
C SER A 51 15.29 -0.64 -16.95
N ASP A 52 15.07 -0.84 -18.22
CA ASP A 52 15.99 -0.45 -19.31
C ASP A 52 16.10 1.07 -19.51
N GLY A 53 15.76 1.87 -18.48
CA GLY A 53 15.66 3.33 -18.56
C GLY A 53 14.30 3.83 -19.04
N SER A 54 13.38 2.94 -19.40
CA SER A 54 11.99 3.29 -19.70
C SER A 54 11.22 3.56 -18.39
N GLN A 55 10.18 4.38 -18.48
CA GLN A 55 9.27 4.59 -17.36
C GLN A 55 8.60 3.26 -16.97
N PRO A 56 8.45 2.97 -15.67
CA PRO A 56 7.75 1.78 -15.27
C PRO A 56 6.28 1.87 -15.68
N HIS A 57 5.76 0.79 -16.19
CA HIS A 57 4.34 0.71 -16.53
C HIS A 57 3.43 0.75 -15.29
N SER A 58 3.94 0.32 -14.15
CA SER A 58 3.21 0.31 -12.88
C SER A 58 4.16 0.25 -11.67
N TRP A 59 3.69 0.74 -10.54
CA TRP A 59 4.39 0.65 -9.26
C TRP A 59 3.44 0.39 -8.10
N VAL A 60 3.96 -0.21 -7.04
CA VAL A 60 3.18 -0.46 -5.82
C VAL A 60 3.34 0.72 -4.87
N ILE A 61 2.22 1.27 -4.39
CA ILE A 61 2.20 2.34 -3.40
C ILE A 61 1.90 1.75 -2.01
N TRP A 62 2.84 1.01 -1.47
CA TRP A 62 2.78 0.14 -0.31
C TRP A 62 2.07 0.72 0.91
N ASP A 63 2.39 1.95 1.28
CA ASP A 63 2.05 2.53 2.57
C ASP A 63 0.62 3.08 2.63
N VAL A 64 -0.04 3.19 1.49
CA VAL A 64 -1.45 3.61 1.40
C VAL A 64 -2.37 2.65 2.16
N ILE A 65 -1.99 1.38 2.33
CA ILE A 65 -2.76 0.40 3.10
C ILE A 65 -3.01 0.86 4.54
N ASN A 66 -2.06 1.55 5.16
CA ASN A 66 -2.18 2.02 6.54
C ASN A 66 -3.28 3.07 6.67
N ILE A 67 -3.30 4.01 5.73
CA ILE A 67 -4.32 5.07 5.68
C ILE A 67 -5.67 4.49 5.31
N ALA A 68 -5.73 3.58 4.33
CA ALA A 68 -6.94 2.90 3.92
C ALA A 68 -7.60 2.15 5.09
N TRP A 69 -6.82 1.43 5.88
CA TRP A 69 -7.34 0.73 7.07
C TRP A 69 -7.89 1.70 8.13
N MET A 70 -7.26 2.85 8.33
CA MET A 70 -7.75 3.87 9.27
C MET A 70 -9.04 4.54 8.79
N ILE A 71 -9.19 4.74 7.47
CA ILE A 71 -10.39 5.35 6.89
C ILE A 71 -11.55 4.36 6.94
N ASN A 72 -11.33 3.14 6.45
CA ASN A 72 -12.34 2.09 6.44
C ASN A 72 -11.68 0.69 6.56
N PRO A 73 -11.71 0.07 7.74
CA PRO A 73 -11.13 -1.26 7.94
C PRO A 73 -11.72 -2.36 7.06
N GLN A 74 -12.92 -2.16 6.49
CA GLN A 74 -13.52 -3.14 5.58
C GLN A 74 -12.80 -3.21 4.24
N TRP A 75 -12.05 -2.16 3.87
CA TRP A 75 -11.21 -2.19 2.66
C TRP A 75 -9.95 -3.04 2.82
N VAL A 76 -9.61 -3.36 4.05
CA VAL A 76 -8.44 -4.16 4.39
C VAL A 76 -8.87 -5.30 5.31
N PRO A 77 -9.52 -6.34 4.74
CA PRO A 77 -10.03 -7.45 5.52
C PRO A 77 -8.92 -8.11 6.35
N SER A 78 -9.27 -8.46 7.59
CA SER A 78 -8.31 -8.91 8.58
C SER A 78 -8.96 -9.90 9.56
N GLU A 79 -8.15 -10.71 10.20
CA GLU A 79 -8.56 -11.68 11.21
C GLU A 79 -7.74 -11.56 12.50
N LEU A 80 -8.21 -12.20 13.55
CA LEU A 80 -7.48 -12.27 14.83
C LEU A 80 -6.61 -13.51 14.84
N VAL A 81 -5.31 -13.30 14.96
CA VAL A 81 -4.29 -14.35 15.02
C VAL A 81 -3.45 -14.23 16.29
N ARG A 82 -2.81 -15.33 16.70
CA ARG A 82 -1.81 -15.29 17.76
C ARG A 82 -0.55 -14.60 17.27
N THR A 83 -0.07 -13.63 18.04
CA THR A 83 1.21 -12.97 17.74
C THR A 83 2.34 -13.99 17.75
N PRO A 84 3.11 -14.16 16.68
CA PRO A 84 4.21 -15.11 16.64
C PRO A 84 5.36 -14.65 17.56
N ARG A 85 6.24 -15.59 17.90
CA ARG A 85 7.48 -15.33 18.64
C ARG A 85 8.67 -15.37 17.68
N LEU A 86 9.58 -14.44 17.84
CA LEU A 86 10.88 -14.50 17.13
C LEU A 86 11.83 -15.41 17.91
N ASP A 87 12.36 -16.44 17.27
CA ASP A 87 13.35 -17.33 17.88
C ASP A 87 14.80 -16.77 17.79
N ALA A 88 15.74 -17.47 18.40
CA ALA A 88 17.15 -17.08 18.39
C ALA A 88 17.78 -17.03 16.98
N ASN A 89 17.20 -17.76 16.02
CA ASN A 89 17.65 -17.80 14.63
C ASN A 89 16.93 -16.75 13.76
N ARG A 90 16.20 -15.81 14.38
CA ARG A 90 15.43 -14.75 13.71
C ARG A 90 14.30 -15.30 12.82
N ARG A 91 13.71 -16.44 13.18
CA ARG A 91 12.56 -17.01 12.49
C ARG A 91 11.30 -16.84 13.34
N TRP A 92 10.21 -16.51 12.67
CA TRP A 92 8.90 -16.44 13.31
C TRP A 92 8.38 -17.84 13.62
N GLN A 93 7.96 -18.04 14.86
CA GLN A 93 7.43 -19.32 15.37
C GLN A 93 6.04 -19.10 15.93
N PRO A 94 5.09 -20.01 15.68
CA PRO A 94 3.81 -19.98 16.36
C PRO A 94 3.96 -20.04 17.88
N ASP A 95 3.14 -19.28 18.60
CA ASP A 95 3.14 -19.31 20.06
C ASP A 95 1.70 -19.08 20.57
N ALA A 96 1.07 -20.16 21.03
CA ALA A 96 -0.31 -20.15 21.50
C ALA A 96 -0.51 -19.38 22.84
N ALA A 97 0.57 -19.11 23.58
CA ALA A 97 0.51 -18.38 24.84
C ALA A 97 0.52 -16.86 24.66
N ARG A 98 0.82 -16.38 23.45
CA ARG A 98 0.90 -14.94 23.19
C ARG A 98 -0.48 -14.32 22.96
N HIS A 99 -0.54 -13.00 23.12
CA HIS A 99 -1.76 -12.21 22.89
C HIS A 99 -2.20 -12.26 21.42
N LEU A 100 -3.46 -11.95 21.20
CA LEU A 100 -4.01 -11.80 19.86
C LEU A 100 -3.57 -10.48 19.23
N MET A 101 -3.35 -10.50 17.92
CA MET A 101 -3.24 -9.32 17.07
C MET A 101 -4.22 -9.46 15.90
N ARG A 102 -4.51 -8.35 15.26
CA ARG A 102 -5.25 -8.35 14.01
C ARG A 102 -4.26 -8.38 12.85
N GLU A 103 -4.43 -9.33 11.95
CA GLU A 103 -3.60 -9.45 10.76
C GLU A 103 -4.44 -9.29 9.50
N ALA A 104 -4.04 -8.38 8.62
CA ALA A 104 -4.68 -8.20 7.32
C ALA A 104 -4.25 -9.30 6.35
N TYR A 105 -5.19 -9.78 5.54
CA TYR A 105 -4.95 -10.83 4.54
C TYR A 105 -5.35 -10.41 3.12
N GLY A 106 -5.87 -9.21 2.92
CA GLY A 106 -6.27 -8.72 1.61
C GLY A 106 -6.52 -7.22 1.58
N VAL A 107 -6.80 -6.70 0.41
CA VAL A 107 -7.23 -5.32 0.18
C VAL A 107 -8.32 -5.27 -0.87
N GLN A 108 -9.22 -4.31 -0.74
CA GLN A 108 -10.17 -3.94 -1.78
C GLN A 108 -9.58 -2.78 -2.60
N ARG A 109 -8.70 -3.13 -3.53
CA ARG A 109 -7.90 -2.18 -4.32
C ARG A 109 -8.74 -1.06 -4.93
N ASP A 110 -9.79 -1.42 -5.63
CA ASP A 110 -10.59 -0.45 -6.38
C ASP A 110 -11.34 0.51 -5.46
N ALA A 111 -11.84 0.04 -4.31
CA ALA A 111 -12.47 0.90 -3.32
C ALA A 111 -11.48 1.93 -2.75
N ILE A 112 -10.25 1.50 -2.46
CA ILE A 112 -9.17 2.36 -1.94
C ILE A 112 -8.77 3.41 -2.99
N PHE A 113 -8.56 3.01 -4.24
CA PHE A 113 -8.17 3.95 -5.29
C PHE A 113 -9.29 4.89 -5.69
N ASN A 114 -10.53 4.44 -5.73
CA ASN A 114 -11.67 5.32 -5.98
C ASN A 114 -11.79 6.41 -4.90
N ASP A 115 -11.59 6.08 -3.64
CA ASP A 115 -11.56 7.06 -2.55
C ASP A 115 -10.38 8.03 -2.68
N LEU A 116 -9.18 7.52 -2.98
CA LEU A 116 -7.98 8.34 -3.18
C LEU A 116 -8.16 9.32 -4.34
N PHE A 117 -8.60 8.84 -5.50
CA PHE A 117 -8.79 9.68 -6.69
C PHE A 117 -9.90 10.71 -6.47
N GLY A 118 -11.00 10.30 -5.84
CA GLY A 118 -12.09 11.23 -5.49
C GLY A 118 -11.64 12.35 -4.55
N LYS A 119 -10.74 12.08 -3.61
CA LYS A 119 -10.16 13.10 -2.73
C LYS A 119 -9.24 14.06 -3.49
N LEU A 120 -8.48 13.59 -4.47
CA LEU A 120 -7.66 14.46 -5.31
C LEU A 120 -8.51 15.40 -6.16
N ASP A 121 -9.69 14.98 -6.61
CA ASP A 121 -10.63 15.84 -7.33
C ASP A 121 -11.18 16.99 -6.48
N LEU A 122 -11.24 16.82 -5.15
CA LEU A 122 -11.74 17.86 -4.23
C LEU A 122 -10.70 18.96 -3.92
N VAL A 123 -9.44 18.75 -4.27
CA VAL A 123 -8.31 19.64 -3.95
C VAL A 123 -7.98 20.59 -5.13
N VAL A 124 -8.72 20.46 -6.21
CA VAL A 124 -8.51 21.27 -7.43
C VAL A 124 -9.25 22.60 -7.36
#